data_c2086c9df5bdececcb9433df365b7b63
#
_entry.id   c2086c9df5bdececcb9433df365b7b63
#
_cell.length_a   1.000
_cell.length_b   1.000
_cell.length_c   1.000
_cell.angle_alpha   90.00
_cell.angle_beta   90.00
_cell.angle_gamma   90.00
#
_symmetry.space_group_name_H-M   'P 1'
#
loop_
_entity.id
_entity.type
_entity.pdbx_description
1 polymer ?
#
loop_
_entity_poly.entity_id
_entity_poly.type
_entity_poly.pdbx_seq_one_letter_code
_entity_poly.pdbx_strand_id
1 'polypeptide(L)'
;MRAAIYTRVSTADQNPELQLRELQEYAKRQGWEVTEIYQDVISGAKGSRPGLNHLMEDARARKFDVILVWKLDRFGRSLIDCLNNIRELERWRIRFIATTQNLDTDEKNPASRFLLHVLGAAAEFERSLIRERTLAGQIRYRSDYATGKVGKTVSSRSGKNLAPHRPRKIFNRDSVATLRAQGHSIREIASRLGVGVGTVARTLQARAKMS
;
A
#
# COMPACT_ATOMS: atom_id res chain seq x y z
N MET A 1 -25.84 -20.90 2.39
CA MET A 1 -24.98 -19.76 2.05
C MET A 1 -23.84 -20.25 1.16
N ARG A 2 -23.45 -19.47 0.18
CA ARG A 2 -22.31 -19.76 -0.71
C ARG A 2 -21.06 -19.23 -0.03
N ALA A 3 -20.03 -20.06 0.11
CA ALA A 3 -18.79 -19.74 0.78
C ALA A 3 -17.62 -19.71 -0.21
N ALA A 4 -16.79 -18.69 -0.12
CA ALA A 4 -15.47 -18.66 -0.75
C ALA A 4 -14.40 -18.94 0.30
N ILE A 5 -13.34 -19.63 -0.08
CA ILE A 5 -12.18 -19.86 0.78
C ILE A 5 -11.00 -19.10 0.20
N TYR A 6 -10.29 -18.37 1.05
CA TYR A 6 -9.02 -17.77 0.68
C TYR A 6 -7.88 -18.31 1.53
N THR A 7 -6.85 -18.79 0.86
CA THR A 7 -5.62 -19.25 1.50
C THR A 7 -4.42 -18.50 0.96
N ARG A 8 -3.52 -18.14 1.86
CA ARG A 8 -2.21 -17.59 1.52
C ARG A 8 -1.13 -18.48 2.10
N VAL A 9 -0.34 -19.08 1.24
CA VAL A 9 0.77 -19.93 1.61
C VAL A 9 2.08 -19.23 1.33
N SER A 10 3.03 -19.30 2.26
CA SER A 10 4.42 -18.94 2.01
C SER A 10 5.22 -20.20 1.66
N THR A 11 6.33 -20.04 0.96
CA THR A 11 7.25 -21.17 0.69
C THR A 11 7.81 -21.81 1.96
N ALA A 12 7.63 -21.15 3.12
CA ALA A 12 8.03 -21.65 4.44
C ALA A 12 6.87 -22.28 5.24
N ASP A 13 5.63 -22.20 4.75
CA ASP A 13 4.47 -22.80 5.47
C ASP A 13 4.53 -24.32 5.37
N GLN A 14 4.60 -24.97 6.53
CA GLN A 14 4.80 -26.43 6.64
C GLN A 14 3.57 -27.27 6.25
N ASN A 15 2.34 -26.70 6.18
CA ASN A 15 1.12 -27.47 5.86
C ASN A 15 0.01 -26.59 5.26
N PRO A 16 0.10 -26.16 4.00
CA PRO A 16 -0.96 -25.40 3.33
C PRO A 16 -2.25 -26.21 3.16
N GLU A 17 -2.12 -27.53 2.96
CA GLU A 17 -3.27 -28.44 2.78
C GLU A 17 -4.11 -28.57 4.05
N LEU A 18 -3.49 -28.54 5.23
CA LEU A 18 -4.19 -28.60 6.50
C LEU A 18 -5.10 -27.37 6.69
N GLN A 19 -4.59 -26.18 6.36
CA GLN A 19 -5.38 -24.95 6.46
C GLN A 19 -6.62 -25.01 5.57
N LEU A 20 -6.46 -25.47 4.33
CA LEU A 20 -7.57 -25.61 3.39
C LEU A 20 -8.60 -26.63 3.89
N ARG A 21 -8.14 -27.76 4.37
CA ARG A 21 -9.00 -28.82 4.91
C ARG A 21 -9.81 -28.32 6.11
N GLU A 22 -9.18 -27.62 7.07
CA GLU A 22 -9.89 -27.05 8.23
C GLU A 22 -10.98 -26.06 7.81
N LEU A 23 -10.71 -25.22 6.81
CA LEU A 23 -11.70 -24.26 6.29
C LEU A 23 -12.86 -24.96 5.57
N GLN A 24 -12.58 -26.02 4.81
CA GLN A 24 -13.62 -26.83 4.17
C GLN A 24 -14.49 -27.57 5.21
N GLU A 25 -13.86 -28.13 6.24
CA GLU A 25 -14.58 -28.79 7.34
C GLU A 25 -15.43 -27.77 8.12
N TYR A 26 -14.93 -26.54 8.30
CA TYR A 26 -15.70 -25.45 8.91
C TYR A 26 -16.95 -25.13 8.08
N ALA A 27 -16.80 -24.91 6.76
CA ALA A 27 -17.91 -24.65 5.87
C ALA A 27 -18.95 -25.78 5.90
N LYS A 28 -18.48 -27.03 5.87
CA LYS A 28 -19.33 -28.22 5.95
C LYS A 28 -20.14 -28.30 7.26
N ARG A 29 -19.50 -27.99 8.40
CA ARG A 29 -20.19 -27.95 9.71
C ARG A 29 -21.27 -26.86 9.77
N GLN A 30 -21.08 -25.76 9.06
CA GLN A 30 -22.05 -24.66 8.95
C GLN A 30 -23.15 -24.94 7.90
N GLY A 31 -23.07 -26.05 7.14
CA GLY A 31 -23.98 -26.34 6.04
C GLY A 31 -23.84 -25.38 4.84
N TRP A 32 -22.63 -24.84 4.62
CA TRP A 32 -22.37 -23.93 3.51
C TRP A 32 -21.75 -24.66 2.31
N GLU A 33 -22.12 -24.20 1.12
CA GLU A 33 -21.57 -24.67 -0.13
C GLU A 33 -20.30 -23.87 -0.44
N VAL A 34 -19.16 -24.54 -0.61
CA VAL A 34 -17.92 -23.91 -1.05
C VAL A 34 -17.96 -23.77 -2.57
N THR A 35 -18.14 -22.54 -3.05
CA THR A 35 -18.27 -22.24 -4.48
C THR A 35 -16.93 -22.01 -5.16
N GLU A 36 -15.94 -21.43 -4.45
CA GLU A 36 -14.65 -21.09 -5.04
C GLU A 36 -13.53 -21.10 -3.98
N ILE A 37 -12.33 -21.47 -4.41
CA ILE A 37 -11.11 -21.47 -3.58
C ILE A 37 -10.07 -20.59 -4.26
N TYR A 38 -9.68 -19.51 -3.59
CA TYR A 38 -8.65 -18.58 -4.03
C TYR A 38 -7.37 -18.85 -3.27
N GLN A 39 -6.27 -18.92 -3.99
CA GLN A 39 -4.98 -19.23 -3.39
C GLN A 39 -3.89 -18.30 -3.91
N ASP A 40 -3.08 -17.76 -3.00
CA ASP A 40 -1.86 -17.04 -3.31
C ASP A 40 -0.64 -17.73 -2.71
N VAL A 41 0.38 -17.95 -3.53
CA VAL A 41 1.70 -18.43 -3.07
C VAL A 41 2.65 -17.26 -3.07
N ILE A 42 3.17 -16.89 -1.88
CA ILE A 42 4.06 -15.74 -1.74
C ILE A 42 5.48 -16.19 -1.47
N SER A 43 6.37 -15.87 -2.40
CA SER A 43 7.81 -15.93 -2.23
C SER A 43 8.35 -14.50 -2.01
N GLY A 44 8.62 -14.13 -0.73
CA GLY A 44 9.23 -12.85 -0.38
C GLY A 44 8.25 -11.67 -0.19
N ALA A 45 8.80 -10.49 0.19
CA ALA A 45 8.06 -9.32 0.67
C ALA A 45 7.23 -8.56 -0.39
N LYS A 46 7.38 -8.86 -1.68
CA LYS A 46 6.73 -8.15 -2.79
C LYS A 46 5.82 -9.02 -3.65
N GLY A 47 5.37 -10.17 -3.14
CA GLY A 47 4.53 -11.08 -3.91
C GLY A 47 3.25 -10.43 -4.41
N SER A 48 2.95 -10.57 -5.70
CA SER A 48 1.64 -10.29 -6.27
C SER A 48 0.59 -11.16 -5.59
N ARG A 49 -0.63 -10.68 -5.46
CA ARG A 49 -1.77 -11.43 -4.87
C ARG A 49 -2.93 -11.51 -5.88
N PRO A 50 -2.74 -12.22 -6.99
CA PRO A 50 -3.79 -12.35 -8.00
C PRO A 50 -5.03 -13.05 -7.43
N GLY A 51 -4.85 -14.03 -6.54
CA GLY A 51 -5.95 -14.73 -5.89
C GLY A 51 -6.80 -13.81 -5.02
N LEU A 52 -6.18 -12.95 -4.20
CA LEU A 52 -6.92 -11.96 -3.40
C LEU A 52 -7.64 -10.93 -4.29
N ASN A 53 -6.99 -10.45 -5.34
CA ASN A 53 -7.62 -9.48 -6.24
C ASN A 53 -8.85 -10.09 -6.93
N HIS A 54 -8.74 -11.31 -7.43
CA HIS A 54 -9.86 -12.02 -8.06
C HIS A 54 -10.99 -12.30 -7.05
N LEU A 55 -10.64 -12.71 -5.83
CA LEU A 55 -11.63 -12.85 -4.74
C LEU A 55 -12.40 -11.54 -4.50
N MET A 56 -11.72 -10.39 -4.44
CA MET A 56 -12.37 -9.09 -4.21
C MET A 56 -13.26 -8.66 -5.39
N GLU A 57 -12.86 -8.96 -6.63
CA GLU A 57 -13.68 -8.73 -7.82
C GLU A 57 -14.96 -9.57 -7.77
N ASP A 58 -14.85 -10.85 -7.44
CA ASP A 58 -15.97 -11.78 -7.33
C ASP A 58 -16.88 -11.48 -6.12
N ALA A 59 -16.31 -11.00 -5.01
CA ALA A 59 -17.06 -10.48 -3.88
C ALA A 59 -17.91 -9.27 -4.29
N ARG A 60 -17.33 -8.33 -5.04
CA ARG A 60 -18.06 -7.18 -5.59
C ARG A 60 -19.19 -7.61 -6.51
N ALA A 61 -19.00 -8.67 -7.29
CA ALA A 61 -20.02 -9.28 -8.14
C ALA A 61 -21.02 -10.17 -7.37
N ARG A 62 -20.86 -10.33 -6.04
CA ARG A 62 -21.70 -11.16 -5.16
C ARG A 62 -21.82 -12.63 -5.59
N LYS A 63 -20.72 -13.22 -6.03
CA LYS A 63 -20.70 -14.64 -6.41
C LYS A 63 -20.86 -15.58 -5.19
N PHE A 64 -20.53 -15.08 -4.00
CA PHE A 64 -20.65 -15.80 -2.72
C PHE A 64 -21.13 -14.83 -1.63
N ASP A 65 -21.49 -15.38 -0.48
CA ASP A 65 -22.11 -14.65 0.64
C ASP A 65 -21.16 -14.52 1.83
N VAL A 66 -20.16 -15.40 1.93
CA VAL A 66 -19.19 -15.43 3.03
C VAL A 66 -17.80 -15.82 2.52
N ILE A 67 -16.78 -15.21 3.14
CA ILE A 67 -15.37 -15.55 2.90
C ILE A 67 -14.80 -16.19 4.17
N LEU A 68 -14.13 -17.32 4.00
CA LEU A 68 -13.41 -18.01 5.04
C LEU A 68 -11.91 -17.86 4.87
N VAL A 69 -11.22 -17.42 5.92
CA VAL A 69 -9.77 -17.41 5.98
C VAL A 69 -9.29 -18.11 7.25
N TRP A 70 -8.10 -18.67 7.22
CA TRP A 70 -7.56 -19.35 8.39
C TRP A 70 -7.17 -18.36 9.49
N LYS A 71 -6.47 -17.27 9.12
CA LYS A 71 -6.05 -16.18 10.04
C LYS A 71 -6.19 -14.83 9.35
N LEU A 72 -6.43 -13.78 10.14
CA LEU A 72 -6.55 -12.41 9.65
C LEU A 72 -5.30 -11.93 8.92
N ASP A 73 -4.09 -12.28 9.40
CA ASP A 73 -2.81 -11.91 8.79
C ASP A 73 -2.60 -12.51 7.40
N ARG A 74 -3.38 -13.51 7.01
CA ARG A 74 -3.37 -14.09 5.66
C ARG A 74 -4.14 -13.24 4.65
N PHE A 75 -5.07 -12.39 5.12
CA PHE A 75 -5.98 -11.63 4.26
C PHE A 75 -5.46 -10.27 3.79
N GLY A 76 -4.39 -9.73 4.36
CA GLY A 76 -3.78 -8.46 3.97
C GLY A 76 -2.25 -8.48 4.04
N ARG A 77 -1.62 -7.39 3.58
CA ARG A 77 -0.16 -7.15 3.70
C ARG A 77 0.19 -6.50 5.02
N SER A 78 -0.77 -5.84 5.61
CA SER A 78 -0.71 -5.19 6.91
C SER A 78 -2.08 -5.28 7.56
N LEU A 79 -2.14 -5.01 8.86
CA LEU A 79 -3.42 -4.95 9.56
C LEU A 79 -4.37 -3.91 8.93
N ILE A 80 -3.85 -2.76 8.53
CA ILE A 80 -4.64 -1.71 7.85
C ILE A 80 -5.22 -2.22 6.53
N ASP A 81 -4.42 -2.94 5.74
CA ASP A 81 -4.84 -3.52 4.47
C ASP A 81 -5.97 -4.56 4.69
N CYS A 82 -5.81 -5.46 5.67
CA CYS A 82 -6.85 -6.39 6.09
C CYS A 82 -8.16 -5.69 6.45
N LEU A 83 -8.08 -4.66 7.30
CA LEU A 83 -9.25 -3.93 7.78
C LEU A 83 -9.96 -3.16 6.65
N ASN A 84 -9.21 -2.60 5.71
CA ASN A 84 -9.79 -1.95 4.53
C ASN A 84 -10.54 -2.97 3.65
N ASN A 85 -9.93 -4.12 3.39
CA ASN A 85 -10.57 -5.19 2.63
C ASN A 85 -11.86 -5.67 3.34
N ILE A 86 -11.83 -5.85 4.66
CA ILE A 86 -13.01 -6.25 5.44
C ILE A 86 -14.12 -5.19 5.35
N ARG A 87 -13.78 -3.88 5.46
CA ARG A 87 -14.76 -2.80 5.29
C ARG A 87 -15.38 -2.78 3.90
N GLU A 88 -14.63 -3.11 2.85
CA GLU A 88 -15.18 -3.24 1.49
C GLU A 88 -16.15 -4.43 1.40
N LEU A 89 -15.79 -5.57 1.98
CA LEU A 89 -16.67 -6.74 2.05
C LEU A 89 -17.99 -6.42 2.78
N GLU A 90 -17.93 -5.72 3.91
CA GLU A 90 -19.12 -5.27 4.65
C GLU A 90 -20.03 -4.37 3.79
N ARG A 91 -19.44 -3.45 3.00
CA ARG A 91 -20.21 -2.61 2.05
C ARG A 91 -20.93 -3.45 0.99
N TRP A 92 -20.32 -4.54 0.56
CA TRP A 92 -20.93 -5.49 -0.39
C TRP A 92 -21.82 -6.53 0.29
N ARG A 93 -21.97 -6.45 1.63
CA ARG A 93 -22.74 -7.41 2.46
C ARG A 93 -22.19 -8.82 2.34
N ILE A 94 -20.88 -8.96 2.23
CA ILE A 94 -20.17 -10.23 2.29
C ILE A 94 -19.65 -10.41 3.71
N ARG A 95 -20.01 -11.52 4.34
CA ARG A 95 -19.52 -11.89 5.67
C ARG A 95 -18.07 -12.36 5.58
N PHE A 96 -17.26 -11.97 6.54
CA PHE A 96 -15.85 -12.38 6.63
C PHE A 96 -15.63 -13.15 7.93
N ILE A 97 -14.93 -14.29 7.84
CA ILE A 97 -14.63 -15.14 9.02
C ILE A 97 -13.15 -15.55 8.99
N ALA A 98 -12.44 -15.24 10.09
CA ALA A 98 -11.11 -15.78 10.38
C ALA A 98 -11.23 -16.86 11.45
N THR A 99 -11.13 -18.12 11.04
CA THR A 99 -11.56 -19.29 11.87
C THR A 99 -10.73 -19.47 13.12
N THR A 100 -9.41 -19.27 13.07
CA THR A 100 -8.53 -19.46 14.25
C THR A 100 -8.65 -18.36 15.29
N GLN A 101 -9.20 -17.21 14.94
CA GLN A 101 -9.34 -16.05 15.83
C GLN A 101 -10.79 -15.84 16.27
N ASN A 102 -11.71 -16.71 15.83
CA ASN A 102 -13.14 -16.56 16.03
C ASN A 102 -13.66 -15.18 15.64
N LEU A 103 -13.00 -14.55 14.66
CA LEU A 103 -13.41 -13.27 14.12
C LEU A 103 -14.47 -13.50 13.05
N ASP A 104 -15.64 -12.89 13.22
CA ASP A 104 -16.80 -13.09 12.38
C ASP A 104 -17.56 -11.76 12.25
N THR A 105 -17.65 -11.21 11.03
CA THR A 105 -18.33 -9.94 10.77
C THR A 105 -19.86 -10.04 10.71
N ASP A 106 -20.46 -11.15 11.15
CA ASP A 106 -21.91 -11.25 11.26
C ASP A 106 -22.45 -10.10 12.14
N GLU A 107 -23.54 -9.47 11.68
CA GLU A 107 -24.22 -8.40 12.43
C GLU A 107 -24.65 -8.82 13.85
N LYS A 108 -24.87 -10.11 14.05
CA LYS A 108 -25.24 -10.72 15.34
C LYS A 108 -24.04 -10.92 16.28
N ASN A 109 -22.82 -10.58 15.85
CA ASN A 109 -21.59 -10.74 16.65
C ASN A 109 -20.99 -9.37 17.03
N PRO A 110 -21.51 -8.69 18.06
CA PRO A 110 -21.03 -7.38 18.48
C PRO A 110 -19.58 -7.43 18.98
N ALA A 111 -19.13 -8.55 19.54
CA ALA A 111 -17.77 -8.73 20.05
C ALA A 111 -16.73 -8.66 18.93
N SER A 112 -16.99 -9.29 17.79
CA SER A 112 -16.11 -9.22 16.62
C SER A 112 -16.07 -7.81 16.03
N ARG A 113 -17.19 -7.10 15.98
CA ARG A 113 -17.24 -5.71 15.53
C ARG A 113 -16.42 -4.80 16.45
N PHE A 114 -16.56 -4.95 17.76
CA PHE A 114 -15.75 -4.23 18.74
C PHE A 114 -14.25 -4.52 18.54
N LEU A 115 -13.88 -5.79 18.38
CA LEU A 115 -12.49 -6.18 18.10
C LEU A 115 -11.94 -5.53 16.83
N LEU A 116 -12.71 -5.50 15.74
CA LEU A 116 -12.30 -4.83 14.49
C LEU A 116 -12.09 -3.33 14.69
N HIS A 117 -12.93 -2.66 15.48
CA HIS A 117 -12.74 -1.24 15.81
C HIS A 117 -11.47 -1.00 16.63
N VAL A 118 -11.20 -1.85 17.63
CA VAL A 118 -9.97 -1.78 18.44
C VAL A 118 -8.73 -2.00 17.58
N LEU A 119 -8.74 -3.02 16.72
CA LEU A 119 -7.65 -3.29 15.79
C LEU A 119 -7.46 -2.13 14.81
N GLY A 120 -8.55 -1.51 14.35
CA GLY A 120 -8.51 -0.32 13.49
C GLY A 120 -7.82 0.87 14.18
N ALA A 121 -8.22 1.16 15.39
CA ALA A 121 -7.61 2.23 16.19
C ALA A 121 -6.13 1.96 16.49
N ALA A 122 -5.77 0.71 16.82
CA ALA A 122 -4.38 0.32 17.06
C ALA A 122 -3.53 0.49 15.79
N ALA A 123 -4.05 0.10 14.62
CA ALA A 123 -3.37 0.24 13.34
C ALA A 123 -3.16 1.71 12.93
N GLU A 124 -4.14 2.58 13.20
CA GLU A 124 -4.03 4.02 12.96
C GLU A 124 -3.00 4.65 13.92
N PHE A 125 -2.99 4.24 15.18
CA PHE A 125 -2.01 4.68 16.16
C PHE A 125 -0.59 4.29 15.77
N GLU A 126 -0.36 3.03 15.40
CA GLU A 126 0.95 2.56 14.91
C GLU A 126 1.42 3.38 13.70
N ARG A 127 0.52 3.64 12.75
CA ARG A 127 0.82 4.46 11.57
C ARG A 127 1.19 5.90 11.95
N SER A 128 0.52 6.48 12.95
CA SER A 128 0.83 7.83 13.43
C SER A 128 2.21 7.89 14.07
N LEU A 129 2.58 6.89 14.89
CA LEU A 129 3.90 6.78 15.48
C LEU A 129 5.02 6.62 14.44
N ILE A 130 4.80 5.81 13.41
CA ILE A 130 5.77 5.64 12.31
C ILE A 130 5.95 6.98 11.58
N ARG A 131 4.85 7.69 11.32
CA ARG A 131 4.89 9.01 10.67
C ARG A 131 5.65 10.03 11.50
N GLU A 132 5.40 10.09 12.80
CA GLU A 132 6.08 10.97 13.75
C GLU A 132 7.59 10.69 13.79
N ARG A 133 7.99 9.42 13.93
CA ARG A 133 9.39 9.01 13.91
C ARG A 133 10.07 9.35 12.59
N THR A 134 9.37 9.19 11.47
CA THR A 134 9.89 9.52 10.14
C THR A 134 10.11 11.02 10.01
N LEU A 135 9.16 11.84 10.47
CA LEU A 135 9.29 13.31 10.46
C LEU A 135 10.44 13.78 11.36
N ALA A 136 10.53 13.26 12.59
CA ALA A 136 11.63 13.56 13.51
C ALA A 136 12.99 13.18 12.90
N GLY A 137 13.08 12.01 12.26
CA GLY A 137 14.28 11.57 11.55
C GLY A 137 14.65 12.48 10.40
N GLN A 138 13.67 12.96 9.61
CA GLN A 138 13.90 13.92 8.52
C GLN A 138 14.36 15.27 9.03
N ILE A 139 13.78 15.78 10.12
CA ILE A 139 14.18 17.05 10.73
C ILE A 139 15.62 16.95 11.23
N ARG A 140 15.95 15.88 11.96
CA ARG A 140 17.31 15.61 12.42
C ARG A 140 18.29 15.52 11.26
N TYR A 141 17.97 14.76 10.22
CA TYR A 141 18.82 14.65 9.02
C TYR A 141 19.07 15.99 8.35
N ARG A 142 18.04 16.85 8.23
CA ARG A 142 18.18 18.21 7.67
C ARG A 142 19.10 19.07 8.52
N SER A 143 18.97 19.03 9.83
CA SER A 143 19.82 19.76 10.77
C SER A 143 21.27 19.28 10.69
N ASP A 144 21.50 17.98 10.73
CA ASP A 144 22.81 17.37 10.66
C ASP A 144 23.50 17.64 9.31
N TYR A 145 22.71 17.67 8.22
CA TYR A 145 23.21 18.04 6.91
C TYR A 145 23.61 19.52 6.84
N ALA A 146 22.80 20.42 7.40
CA ALA A 146 23.08 21.86 7.41
C ALA A 146 24.31 22.20 8.27
N THR A 147 24.57 21.43 9.32
CA THR A 147 25.72 21.62 10.21
C THR A 147 26.96 20.84 9.79
N GLY A 148 26.91 20.11 8.67
CA GLY A 148 28.03 19.28 8.20
C GLY A 148 28.31 18.04 9.07
N LYS A 149 27.46 17.75 10.06
CA LYS A 149 27.59 16.61 10.96
C LYS A 149 27.10 15.28 10.38
N VAL A 150 26.63 15.29 9.12
CA VAL A 150 26.19 14.05 8.47
C VAL A 150 27.40 13.17 8.27
N GLY A 151 27.62 12.25 9.20
CA GLY A 151 28.61 11.20 9.04
C GLY A 151 28.36 10.40 7.75
N LYS A 152 29.35 9.61 7.33
CA LYS A 152 29.30 8.76 6.12
C LYS A 152 28.23 7.65 6.17
N THR A 153 27.04 7.94 6.70
CA THR A 153 25.92 6.98 6.77
C THR A 153 25.32 6.88 5.40
N VAL A 154 25.74 5.87 4.71
CA VAL A 154 25.27 5.49 3.39
C VAL A 154 23.83 5.02 3.48
N SER A 155 22.88 5.89 3.17
CA SER A 155 21.44 5.55 3.17
C SER A 155 20.88 5.26 1.78
N SER A 156 21.71 5.30 0.74
CA SER A 156 21.25 5.08 -0.64
C SER A 156 22.07 4.02 -1.36
N ARG A 157 21.46 3.38 -2.36
CA ARG A 157 22.14 2.45 -3.28
C ARG A 157 23.39 3.04 -3.95
N SER A 158 23.53 4.36 -3.98
CA SER A 158 24.67 5.07 -4.59
C SER A 158 25.83 5.29 -3.64
N GLY A 159 25.70 4.92 -2.36
CA GLY A 159 26.77 5.10 -1.38
C GLY A 159 27.10 6.56 -1.03
N LYS A 160 26.25 7.51 -1.41
CA LYS A 160 26.48 8.96 -1.19
C LYS A 160 25.41 9.54 -0.28
N ASN A 161 25.82 10.41 0.66
CA ASN A 161 24.89 11.24 1.39
C ASN A 161 24.27 12.27 0.44
N LEU A 162 22.97 12.16 0.23
CA LEU A 162 22.23 13.07 -0.63
C LEU A 162 21.68 14.22 0.20
N ALA A 163 21.69 15.43 -0.38
CA ALA A 163 20.99 16.57 0.19
C ALA A 163 19.54 16.20 0.54
N PRO A 164 18.97 16.72 1.64
CA PRO A 164 17.62 16.36 2.12
C PRO A 164 16.48 16.83 1.20
N HIS A 165 16.81 17.26 0.01
CA HIS A 165 15.87 17.63 -1.05
C HIS A 165 16.38 17.09 -2.40
N ARG A 166 15.46 16.96 -3.34
CA ARG A 166 15.81 16.52 -4.70
C ARG A 166 16.91 17.43 -5.29
N PRO A 167 18.02 16.89 -5.80
CA PRO A 167 19.07 17.69 -6.42
C PRO A 167 18.48 18.61 -7.48
N ARG A 168 18.83 19.91 -7.43
CA ARG A 168 18.43 20.84 -8.48
C ARG A 168 19.17 20.46 -9.76
N LYS A 169 18.44 20.27 -10.86
CA LYS A 169 19.07 20.11 -12.16
C LYS A 169 19.77 21.42 -12.51
N ILE A 170 21.09 21.34 -12.76
CA ILE A 170 21.87 22.47 -13.25
C ILE A 170 21.60 22.57 -14.75
N PHE A 171 21.06 23.67 -15.20
CA PHE A 171 20.83 23.98 -16.60
C PHE A 171 20.99 25.52 -16.79
N ASN A 172 21.36 25.92 -18.01
CA ASN A 172 21.47 27.35 -18.32
C ASN A 172 20.06 27.96 -18.43
N ARG A 173 19.74 28.84 -17.49
CA ARG A 173 18.45 29.54 -17.44
C ARG A 173 18.25 30.56 -18.55
N ASP A 174 19.35 31.12 -19.05
CA ASP A 174 19.30 32.09 -20.16
C ASP A 174 18.91 31.41 -21.46
N SER A 175 19.34 30.17 -21.67
CA SER A 175 18.91 29.36 -22.80
C SER A 175 17.38 29.18 -22.87
N VAL A 176 16.69 29.22 -21.73
CA VAL A 176 15.22 29.14 -21.71
C VAL A 176 14.59 30.37 -22.36
N ALA A 177 15.12 31.56 -22.06
CA ALA A 177 14.61 32.80 -22.63
C ALA A 177 14.95 32.90 -24.13
N THR A 178 16.17 32.53 -24.51
CA THR A 178 16.62 32.53 -25.91
C THR A 178 15.75 31.58 -26.76
N LEU A 179 15.56 30.38 -26.31
CA LEU A 179 14.70 29.39 -27.00
C LEU A 179 13.24 29.87 -27.05
N ARG A 180 12.75 30.53 -26.02
CA ARG A 180 11.41 31.10 -26.02
C ARG A 180 11.25 32.23 -27.01
N ALA A 181 12.25 33.11 -27.11
CA ALA A 181 12.30 34.21 -28.10
C ALA A 181 12.37 33.68 -29.53
N GLN A 182 12.96 32.49 -29.75
CA GLN A 182 12.99 31.77 -31.01
C GLN A 182 11.68 31.09 -31.37
N GLY A 183 10.63 31.21 -30.55
CA GLY A 183 9.30 30.67 -30.81
C GLY A 183 9.06 29.25 -30.32
N HIS A 184 10.05 28.58 -29.66
CA HIS A 184 9.88 27.23 -29.16
C HIS A 184 8.82 27.14 -28.05
N SER A 185 8.03 26.08 -28.06
CA SER A 185 7.06 25.77 -27.02
C SER A 185 7.74 25.38 -25.71
N ILE A 186 7.05 25.56 -24.57
CA ILE A 186 7.58 25.16 -23.22
C ILE A 186 7.94 23.69 -23.19
N ARG A 187 7.19 22.82 -23.91
CA ARG A 187 7.46 21.37 -23.98
C ARG A 187 8.74 21.07 -24.78
N GLU A 188 8.96 21.73 -25.88
CA GLU A 188 10.19 21.58 -26.70
C GLU A 188 11.42 22.08 -25.94
N ILE A 189 11.32 23.24 -25.27
CA ILE A 189 12.38 23.76 -24.41
C ILE A 189 12.72 22.77 -23.29
N ALA A 190 11.72 22.20 -22.64
CA ALA A 190 11.89 21.21 -21.59
C ALA A 190 12.61 19.95 -22.10
N SER A 191 12.25 19.46 -23.29
CA SER A 191 12.88 18.32 -23.95
C SER A 191 14.33 18.60 -24.31
N ARG A 192 14.63 19.75 -24.94
CA ARG A 192 15.98 20.14 -25.36
C ARG A 192 16.94 20.34 -24.18
N LEU A 193 16.47 20.91 -23.08
CA LEU A 193 17.28 21.16 -21.90
C LEU A 193 17.28 19.99 -20.89
N GLY A 194 16.56 18.90 -21.18
CA GLY A 194 16.46 17.74 -20.31
C GLY A 194 15.84 18.05 -18.94
N VAL A 195 14.97 19.07 -18.85
CA VAL A 195 14.33 19.52 -17.61
C VAL A 195 12.80 19.30 -17.66
N GLY A 196 12.13 19.37 -16.52
CA GLY A 196 10.67 19.25 -16.50
C GLY A 196 9.98 20.52 -17.02
N VAL A 197 8.82 20.35 -17.68
CA VAL A 197 7.97 21.46 -18.19
C VAL A 197 7.70 22.52 -17.11
N GLY A 198 7.38 22.09 -15.87
CA GLY A 198 7.16 22.99 -14.74
C GLY A 198 8.42 23.79 -14.31
N THR A 199 9.63 23.28 -14.61
CA THR A 199 10.89 23.99 -14.34
C THR A 199 11.05 25.13 -15.34
N VAL A 200 10.78 24.87 -16.62
CA VAL A 200 10.80 25.87 -17.69
C VAL A 200 9.78 26.98 -17.41
N ALA A 201 8.53 26.62 -17.09
CA ALA A 201 7.47 27.57 -16.78
C ALA A 201 7.83 28.48 -15.60
N ARG A 202 8.35 27.94 -14.49
CA ARG A 202 8.80 28.71 -13.33
C ARG A 202 9.98 29.64 -13.66
N THR A 203 10.90 29.22 -14.52
CA THR A 203 12.04 30.03 -14.94
C THR A 203 11.57 31.26 -15.74
N LEU A 204 10.60 31.07 -16.64
CA LEU A 204 9.99 32.16 -17.40
C LEU A 204 9.21 33.14 -16.51
N GLN A 205 8.42 32.61 -15.57
CA GLN A 205 7.67 33.43 -14.61
C GLN A 205 8.57 34.24 -13.68
N ALA A 206 9.68 33.64 -13.20
CA ALA A 206 10.64 34.36 -12.36
C ALA A 206 11.28 35.51 -13.11
N ARG A 207 11.55 35.38 -14.40
CA ARG A 207 12.17 36.42 -15.23
C ARG A 207 11.17 37.53 -15.56
N ALA A 208 9.91 37.21 -15.80
CA ALA A 208 8.84 38.19 -16.03
C ALA A 208 8.54 39.06 -14.80
N LYS A 209 8.94 38.63 -13.60
CA LYS A 209 8.82 39.47 -12.36
C LYS A 209 10.02 40.37 -12.10
N MET A 210 11.09 40.18 -12.84
CA MET A 210 12.33 40.96 -12.69
C MET A 210 12.52 41.98 -13.82
N SER A 211 11.67 41.97 -14.84
CA SER A 211 11.54 42.95 -15.92
C SER A 211 10.39 43.90 -15.65
#